data_d611ee9f2a7be4bf633deaa60fc68ae3
#
_entry.id   d611ee9f2a7be4bf633deaa60fc68ae3
#
_cell.length_a   1.000
_cell.length_b   1.000
_cell.length_c   1.000
_cell.angle_alpha   90.00
_cell.angle_beta   90.00
_cell.angle_gamma   90.00
#
_symmetry.space_group_name_H-M   'P 1'
#
loop_
_entity.id
_entity.type
_entity.pdbx_description
1 polymer ?
#
loop_
_entity_poly.entity_id
_entity_poly.type
_entity_poly.pdbx_seq_one_letter_code
_entity_poly.pdbx_strand_id
1 'polypeptide(L)'
;MLRSYLHKIGTILILVSLFPLISCQPDYSLPAVEDSSLPDSVALSKEATSGKHTFEDGSVYQGDLIRGKPDGFGRREFPNGDVYEGQFEKGYFQGHGTMRYKSDPNLDRYFGNWEQNMKSGYGVLALADGATWEGLWKDDALKIGKFLGGDGLLMSGKWKGDVLSEGRLVDPFGSEFVGIFNEDGSYFQGSLLSASGDQYVGGFQQNKYHGHGSLQAADGTVYTGNFTDGVKSGQGVLLEADGTIYSGNFSSDLPNGAGTQDDPSGVSYSGSWELGVRQGNGVIDFGDGSSYTGFFENGLAIEGQYDWGDGRITNSFQDELGNWVDSE
;
A
#
# COMPACT_ATOMS: atom_id res chain seq x y z
N MET A 1 -36.34 15.84 -11.43
CA MET A 1 -34.97 15.88 -11.97
C MET A 1 -33.92 15.93 -10.87
N LEU A 2 -33.88 16.95 -10.00
CA LEU A 2 -32.86 17.02 -8.90
C LEU A 2 -32.83 15.81 -7.95
N ARG A 3 -33.97 15.18 -7.66
CA ARG A 3 -34.07 13.99 -6.79
C ARG A 3 -33.49 12.71 -7.40
N SER A 4 -33.56 12.56 -8.71
CA SER A 4 -32.99 11.40 -9.43
C SER A 4 -31.47 11.52 -9.54
N TYR A 5 -30.97 12.74 -9.73
CA TYR A 5 -29.54 13.05 -9.79
C TYR A 5 -28.86 12.84 -8.43
N LEU A 6 -29.47 13.36 -7.36
CA LEU A 6 -28.97 13.16 -6.00
C LEU A 6 -29.01 11.70 -5.56
N HIS A 7 -29.91 10.88 -6.09
CA HIS A 7 -29.95 9.44 -5.79
C HIS A 7 -28.84 8.68 -6.48
N LYS A 8 -28.49 9.03 -7.73
CA LYS A 8 -27.35 8.45 -8.46
C LYS A 8 -26.00 8.87 -7.83
N ILE A 9 -25.82 10.16 -7.52
CA ILE A 9 -24.62 10.65 -6.81
C ILE A 9 -24.53 10.04 -5.40
N GLY A 10 -25.65 9.92 -4.69
CA GLY A 10 -25.72 9.27 -3.39
C GLY A 10 -25.30 7.80 -3.44
N THR A 11 -25.60 7.08 -4.52
CA THR A 11 -25.23 5.68 -4.70
C THR A 11 -23.73 5.55 -5.03
N ILE A 12 -23.16 6.48 -5.80
CA ILE A 12 -21.73 6.53 -6.10
C ILE A 12 -20.91 6.92 -4.85
N LEU A 13 -21.39 7.92 -4.09
CA LEU A 13 -20.80 8.28 -2.80
C LEU A 13 -20.92 7.15 -1.76
N ILE A 14 -21.99 6.35 -1.78
CA ILE A 14 -22.16 5.18 -0.92
C ILE A 14 -21.23 4.05 -1.35
N LEU A 15 -20.93 3.87 -2.64
CA LEU A 15 -19.95 2.89 -3.12
C LEU A 15 -18.50 3.30 -2.77
N VAL A 16 -18.19 4.59 -2.79
CA VAL A 16 -16.89 5.11 -2.31
C VAL A 16 -16.82 5.08 -0.78
N SER A 17 -17.96 5.20 -0.06
CA SER A 17 -18.02 5.15 1.41
C SER A 17 -18.15 3.75 1.99
N LEU A 18 -18.41 2.71 1.17
CA LEU A 18 -18.46 1.30 1.61
C LEU A 18 -17.10 0.60 1.64
N PHE A 19 -16.06 1.21 1.08
CA PHE A 19 -14.72 0.91 1.55
C PHE A 19 -14.47 1.80 2.76
N PRO A 20 -14.41 1.25 3.98
CA PRO A 20 -13.88 2.05 5.07
C PRO A 20 -12.52 2.52 4.56
N LEU A 21 -12.39 3.84 4.38
CA LEU A 21 -11.08 4.44 4.46
C LEU A 21 -10.42 3.70 5.62
N ILE A 22 -9.36 2.94 5.35
CA ILE A 22 -8.54 2.38 6.41
C ILE A 22 -7.84 3.58 7.04
N SER A 23 -8.64 4.47 7.65
CA SER A 23 -8.19 5.52 8.57
C SER A 23 -7.93 4.93 9.96
N CYS A 24 -8.20 3.65 10.19
CA CYS A 24 -7.49 2.87 11.17
C CYS A 24 -6.12 2.54 10.56
N GLN A 25 -5.23 3.52 10.50
CA GLN A 25 -3.82 3.18 10.53
C GLN A 25 -3.66 2.31 11.77
N PRO A 26 -3.31 1.02 11.64
CA PRO A 26 -2.92 0.29 12.82
C PRO A 26 -1.79 1.12 13.41
N ASP A 27 -1.98 1.55 14.65
CA ASP A 27 -0.96 2.28 15.39
C ASP A 27 0.18 1.29 15.65
N TYR A 28 1.13 1.22 14.71
CA TYR A 28 2.40 0.51 14.89
C TYR A 28 3.35 1.35 15.76
N SER A 29 2.79 2.28 16.59
CA SER A 29 3.60 2.95 17.59
C SER A 29 4.22 1.85 18.45
N LEU A 30 5.53 1.78 18.37
CA LEU A 30 6.31 0.96 19.29
C LEU A 30 5.93 1.40 20.70
N PRO A 31 5.76 0.46 21.65
CA PRO A 31 5.51 0.83 23.02
C PRO A 31 6.57 1.85 23.44
N ALA A 32 6.14 2.94 24.06
CA ALA A 32 7.05 3.96 24.55
C ALA A 32 8.17 3.22 25.30
N VAL A 33 9.40 3.40 24.81
CA VAL A 33 10.56 2.95 25.56
C VAL A 33 10.57 3.83 26.79
N GLU A 34 10.11 3.30 27.93
CA GLU A 34 10.47 3.91 29.18
C GLU A 34 11.99 3.98 29.16
N ASP A 35 12.51 5.19 29.23
CA ASP A 35 13.94 5.46 29.37
C ASP A 35 14.39 4.69 30.63
N SER A 36 14.72 3.41 30.41
CA SER A 36 15.36 2.62 31.46
C SER A 36 16.79 3.16 31.54
N SER A 37 16.96 4.27 32.27
CA SER A 37 18.20 4.53 32.94
C SER A 37 18.79 3.18 33.36
N LEU A 38 20.04 2.92 32.99
CA LEU A 38 20.78 1.71 33.35
C LEU A 38 20.36 1.33 34.78
N PRO A 39 19.86 0.09 35.01
CA PRO A 39 19.38 -0.28 36.34
C PRO A 39 20.46 0.05 37.35
N ASP A 40 20.07 0.81 38.35
CA ASP A 40 20.91 1.09 39.51
C ASP A 40 21.52 -0.23 39.96
N SER A 41 22.82 -0.24 40.10
CA SER A 41 23.69 -1.35 40.47
C SER A 41 22.93 -2.50 41.13
N VAL A 42 22.70 -3.59 40.38
CA VAL A 42 22.22 -4.87 40.97
C VAL A 42 23.18 -5.21 42.08
N ALA A 43 22.70 -5.32 43.31
CA ALA A 43 23.47 -5.71 44.44
C ALA A 43 24.17 -7.04 44.10
N LEU A 44 25.49 -6.98 43.91
CA LEU A 44 26.33 -8.12 43.59
C LEU A 44 26.10 -9.19 44.68
N SER A 45 25.68 -10.38 44.28
CA SER A 45 25.64 -11.52 45.19
C SER A 45 27.04 -11.76 45.74
N LYS A 46 27.16 -12.20 46.97
CA LYS A 46 28.44 -12.50 47.65
C LYS A 46 29.38 -13.48 46.94
N GLU A 47 28.98 -14.03 45.80
CA GLU A 47 29.74 -15.03 45.01
C GLU A 47 30.29 -14.46 43.69
N ALA A 48 30.00 -13.19 43.35
CA ALA A 48 30.49 -12.57 42.12
C ALA A 48 31.97 -12.14 42.24
N THR A 49 32.75 -12.53 41.26
CA THR A 49 34.17 -12.11 41.12
C THR A 49 34.35 -11.54 39.73
N SER A 50 35.24 -10.57 39.58
CA SER A 50 35.61 -10.10 38.22
C SER A 50 36.82 -10.90 37.70
N GLY A 51 36.79 -11.31 36.44
CA GLY A 51 37.83 -12.15 35.88
C GLY A 51 37.73 -12.36 34.37
N LYS A 52 38.56 -13.29 33.89
CA LYS A 52 38.59 -13.74 32.50
C LYS A 52 38.07 -15.17 32.37
N HIS A 53 37.38 -15.44 31.26
CA HIS A 53 36.96 -16.77 30.89
C HIS A 53 37.22 -16.97 29.39
N THR A 54 37.77 -18.11 29.00
CA THR A 54 37.97 -18.47 27.58
C THR A 54 37.00 -19.57 27.22
N PHE A 55 36.22 -19.34 26.20
CA PHE A 55 35.25 -20.31 25.68
C PHE A 55 35.93 -21.32 24.74
N GLU A 56 35.26 -22.41 24.47
CA GLU A 56 35.78 -23.47 23.57
C GLU A 56 35.98 -23.00 22.12
N ASP A 57 35.24 -21.98 21.68
CA ASP A 57 35.37 -21.35 20.36
C ASP A 57 36.59 -20.38 20.28
N GLY A 58 37.37 -20.26 21.34
CA GLY A 58 38.53 -19.40 21.45
C GLY A 58 38.19 -17.94 21.78
N SER A 59 36.90 -17.57 21.93
CA SER A 59 36.54 -16.24 22.39
C SER A 59 36.88 -16.00 23.84
N VAL A 60 37.18 -14.75 24.18
CA VAL A 60 37.63 -14.35 25.50
C VAL A 60 36.63 -13.39 26.13
N TYR A 61 36.17 -13.75 27.30
CA TYR A 61 35.32 -12.93 28.16
C TYR A 61 36.14 -12.22 29.22
N GLN A 62 35.74 -11.01 29.53
CA GLN A 62 36.22 -10.25 30.69
C GLN A 62 35.02 -9.55 31.35
N GLY A 63 34.77 -9.83 32.65
CA GLY A 63 33.64 -9.26 33.37
C GLY A 63 33.33 -10.04 34.65
N ASP A 64 32.05 -9.98 35.04
CA ASP A 64 31.55 -10.63 36.25
C ASP A 64 31.44 -12.15 36.08
N LEU A 65 31.89 -12.89 37.05
CA LEU A 65 31.85 -14.36 37.08
C LEU A 65 31.10 -14.84 38.33
N ILE A 66 30.19 -15.79 38.15
CA ILE A 66 29.60 -16.60 39.23
C ILE A 66 30.07 -18.05 39.06
N ARG A 67 30.75 -18.60 40.04
CA ARG A 67 31.29 -19.97 39.97
C ARG A 67 32.17 -20.21 38.74
N GLY A 68 32.96 -19.19 38.32
CA GLY A 68 33.86 -19.26 37.19
C GLY A 68 33.20 -19.17 35.81
N LYS A 69 31.88 -18.92 35.73
CA LYS A 69 31.17 -18.69 34.47
C LYS A 69 30.75 -17.24 34.32
N PRO A 70 30.73 -16.70 33.08
CA PRO A 70 30.19 -15.38 32.80
C PRO A 70 28.75 -15.23 33.33
N ASP A 71 28.54 -14.25 34.23
CA ASP A 71 27.25 -14.00 34.87
C ASP A 71 27.30 -12.57 35.45
N GLY A 72 26.42 -11.67 35.02
CA GLY A 72 26.50 -10.25 35.28
C GLY A 72 26.95 -9.46 34.06
N PHE A 73 27.66 -8.34 34.25
CA PHE A 73 28.12 -7.52 33.11
C PHE A 73 29.53 -7.93 32.65
N GLY A 74 29.73 -7.91 31.32
CA GLY A 74 31.03 -8.19 30.75
C GLY A 74 31.14 -7.94 29.26
N ARG A 75 32.34 -8.20 28.75
CA ARG A 75 32.73 -8.07 27.36
C ARG A 75 33.31 -9.38 26.85
N ARG A 76 32.78 -9.86 25.70
CA ARG A 76 33.30 -11.05 25.01
C ARG A 76 33.80 -10.66 23.63
N GLU A 77 35.07 -10.99 23.36
CA GLU A 77 35.74 -10.84 22.08
C GLU A 77 35.82 -12.19 21.37
N PHE A 78 35.36 -12.22 20.12
CA PHE A 78 35.41 -13.42 19.29
C PHE A 78 36.67 -13.43 18.42
N PRO A 79 37.17 -14.62 18.00
CA PRO A 79 38.35 -14.72 17.14
C PRO A 79 38.18 -14.01 15.77
N ASN A 80 36.95 -13.87 15.27
CA ASN A 80 36.62 -13.13 14.04
C ASN A 80 36.61 -11.62 14.21
N GLY A 81 36.83 -11.11 15.42
CA GLY A 81 36.89 -9.69 15.77
C GLY A 81 35.58 -9.10 16.23
N ASP A 82 34.45 -9.85 16.21
CA ASP A 82 33.19 -9.41 16.76
C ASP A 82 33.31 -9.21 18.28
N VAL A 83 32.48 -8.29 18.82
CA VAL A 83 32.54 -7.95 20.25
C VAL A 83 31.14 -7.79 20.78
N TYR A 84 30.84 -8.55 21.83
CA TYR A 84 29.64 -8.33 22.64
C TYR A 84 29.99 -7.63 23.95
N GLU A 85 29.26 -6.60 24.31
CA GLU A 85 29.31 -5.90 25.59
C GLU A 85 27.88 -5.83 26.17
N GLY A 86 27.66 -6.40 27.37
CA GLY A 86 26.32 -6.44 27.96
C GLY A 86 26.20 -7.43 29.12
N GLN A 87 24.95 -7.79 29.35
CA GLN A 87 24.60 -8.72 30.42
C GLN A 87 24.79 -10.17 29.97
N PHE A 88 25.20 -11.02 30.93
CA PHE A 88 25.36 -12.46 30.80
C PHE A 88 24.59 -13.16 31.89
N GLU A 89 24.04 -14.33 31.58
CA GLU A 89 23.55 -15.29 32.54
C GLU A 89 24.06 -16.69 32.15
N LYS A 90 24.78 -17.34 33.10
CA LYS A 90 25.31 -18.70 32.90
C LYS A 90 26.15 -18.89 31.63
N GLY A 91 26.81 -17.82 31.14
CA GLY A 91 27.64 -17.82 29.94
C GLY A 91 26.92 -17.42 28.64
N TYR A 92 25.65 -17.17 28.69
CA TYR A 92 24.83 -16.72 27.54
C TYR A 92 24.64 -15.21 27.58
N PHE A 93 24.51 -14.57 26.41
CA PHE A 93 24.02 -13.20 26.32
C PHE A 93 22.59 -13.18 26.82
N GLN A 94 22.31 -12.25 27.72
CA GLN A 94 21.00 -12.12 28.35
C GLN A 94 20.76 -10.63 28.68
N GLY A 95 19.45 -10.22 28.72
CA GLY A 95 19.13 -8.82 29.03
C GLY A 95 19.67 -7.84 27.99
N HIS A 96 20.16 -6.68 28.41
CA HIS A 96 20.64 -5.64 27.51
C HIS A 96 22.12 -5.82 27.12
N GLY A 97 22.41 -5.60 25.82
CA GLY A 97 23.77 -5.65 25.34
C GLY A 97 23.92 -5.12 23.91
N THR A 98 25.18 -4.89 23.56
CA THR A 98 25.61 -4.44 22.23
C THR A 98 26.52 -5.48 21.60
N MET A 99 26.16 -5.98 20.42
CA MET A 99 27.06 -6.73 19.53
C MET A 99 27.58 -5.79 18.46
N ARG A 100 28.90 -5.70 18.31
CA ARG A 100 29.57 -5.02 17.19
C ARG A 100 30.11 -6.07 16.25
N TYR A 101 29.71 -5.97 14.99
CA TYR A 101 30.11 -6.92 13.95
C TYR A 101 31.35 -6.37 13.20
N LYS A 102 32.37 -7.17 13.10
CA LYS A 102 33.55 -6.90 12.27
C LYS A 102 33.76 -7.97 11.21
N SER A 103 33.18 -9.13 11.44
CA SER A 103 33.25 -10.28 10.51
C SER A 103 32.32 -10.16 9.32
N ASP A 104 31.20 -9.44 9.45
CA ASP A 104 30.25 -9.20 8.38
C ASP A 104 30.34 -7.74 7.90
N PRO A 105 30.77 -7.49 6.64
CA PRO A 105 30.92 -6.13 6.13
C PRO A 105 29.60 -5.38 5.94
N ASN A 106 28.45 -6.06 5.99
CA ASN A 106 27.14 -5.46 5.85
C ASN A 106 26.54 -5.00 7.18
N LEU A 107 27.06 -5.52 8.31
CA LEU A 107 26.55 -5.22 9.64
C LEU A 107 27.51 -4.24 10.37
N ASP A 108 26.94 -3.30 11.11
CA ASP A 108 27.70 -2.47 12.06
C ASP A 108 27.48 -2.99 13.48
N ARG A 109 26.28 -2.88 14.00
CA ARG A 109 26.01 -3.26 15.39
C ARG A 109 24.53 -3.58 15.62
N TYR A 110 24.28 -4.42 16.63
CA TYR A 110 22.97 -4.55 17.25
C TYR A 110 23.07 -4.03 18.70
N PHE A 111 22.10 -3.20 19.08
CA PHE A 111 21.90 -2.75 20.45
C PHE A 111 20.48 -3.07 20.89
N GLY A 112 20.30 -3.82 21.98
CA GLY A 112 18.97 -4.23 22.43
C GLY A 112 18.98 -5.38 23.42
N ASN A 113 17.84 -6.02 23.52
CA ASN A 113 17.65 -7.15 24.40
C ASN A 113 18.12 -8.48 23.76
N TRP A 114 18.62 -9.35 24.61
CA TRP A 114 19.14 -10.68 24.29
C TRP A 114 18.52 -11.74 25.18
N GLU A 115 18.27 -12.89 24.64
CA GLU A 115 17.84 -14.09 25.35
C GLU A 115 18.58 -15.30 24.79
N GLN A 116 19.36 -16.00 25.63
CA GLN A 116 20.13 -17.19 25.24
C GLN A 116 20.96 -17.01 23.97
N ASN A 117 21.71 -15.91 23.86
CA ASN A 117 22.55 -15.48 22.72
C ASN A 117 21.76 -15.04 21.47
N MET A 118 20.43 -14.98 21.49
CA MET A 118 19.62 -14.52 20.37
C MET A 118 19.05 -13.13 20.66
N LYS A 119 18.90 -12.31 19.62
CA LYS A 119 18.17 -11.05 19.72
C LYS A 119 16.73 -11.32 20.12
N SER A 120 16.26 -10.66 21.19
CA SER A 120 14.93 -10.86 21.77
C SER A 120 14.44 -9.55 22.37
N GLY A 121 13.11 -9.27 22.36
CA GLY A 121 12.58 -8.02 22.86
C GLY A 121 12.96 -6.82 21.98
N TYR A 122 12.98 -5.61 22.56
CA TYR A 122 13.28 -4.40 21.78
C TYR A 122 14.77 -4.25 21.45
N GLY A 123 15.07 -3.83 20.21
CA GLY A 123 16.43 -3.58 19.78
C GLY A 123 16.54 -2.91 18.42
N VAL A 124 17.73 -2.40 18.15
CA VAL A 124 18.11 -1.73 16.91
C VAL A 124 19.31 -2.44 16.29
N LEU A 125 19.17 -2.90 15.05
CA LEU A 125 20.27 -3.37 14.22
C LEU A 125 20.63 -2.26 13.24
N ALA A 126 21.85 -1.76 13.30
CA ALA A 126 22.41 -0.84 12.33
C ALA A 126 23.25 -1.61 11.31
N LEU A 127 23.08 -1.27 10.02
CA LEU A 127 23.85 -1.79 8.91
C LEU A 127 25.01 -0.85 8.57
N ALA A 128 26.01 -1.36 7.86
CA ALA A 128 27.20 -0.59 7.51
C ALA A 128 26.93 0.53 6.50
N ASP A 129 25.86 0.43 5.70
CA ASP A 129 25.40 1.44 4.76
C ASP A 129 24.54 2.56 5.40
N GLY A 130 24.33 2.48 6.73
CA GLY A 130 23.54 3.43 7.51
C GLY A 130 22.06 3.06 7.65
N ALA A 131 21.60 2.00 6.99
CA ALA A 131 20.24 1.52 7.20
C ALA A 131 20.05 0.93 8.61
N THR A 132 18.80 0.94 9.08
CA THR A 132 18.47 0.45 10.42
C THR A 132 17.21 -0.40 10.45
N TRP A 133 17.22 -1.41 11.31
CA TRP A 133 16.06 -2.21 11.68
C TRP A 133 15.78 -2.00 13.17
N GLU A 134 14.61 -1.54 13.52
CA GLU A 134 14.25 -1.19 14.90
C GLU A 134 12.90 -1.78 15.26
N GLY A 135 12.78 -2.43 16.42
CA GLY A 135 11.51 -2.97 16.89
C GLY A 135 11.64 -4.17 17.81
N LEU A 136 10.60 -5.00 17.80
CA LEU A 136 10.52 -6.21 18.63
C LEU A 136 11.10 -7.41 17.88
N TRP A 137 12.13 -7.99 18.46
CA TRP A 137 12.86 -9.15 17.97
C TRP A 137 12.46 -10.41 18.74
N LYS A 138 12.49 -11.53 18.07
CA LYS A 138 12.34 -12.86 18.67
C LYS A 138 13.13 -13.87 17.84
N ASP A 139 13.99 -14.65 18.51
CA ASP A 139 14.82 -15.69 17.89
C ASP A 139 15.59 -15.12 16.69
N ASP A 140 16.33 -14.02 16.90
CA ASP A 140 17.13 -13.25 15.93
C ASP A 140 16.34 -12.57 14.80
N ALA A 141 15.02 -12.74 14.71
CA ALA A 141 14.18 -12.16 13.66
C ALA A 141 13.34 -11.00 14.17
N LEU A 142 13.25 -9.90 13.40
CA LEU A 142 12.31 -8.82 13.65
C LEU A 142 10.89 -9.34 13.42
N LYS A 143 9.97 -9.07 14.36
CA LYS A 143 8.55 -9.47 14.28
C LYS A 143 7.63 -8.28 14.04
N ILE A 144 7.86 -7.19 14.74
CA ILE A 144 7.14 -5.92 14.59
C ILE A 144 8.16 -4.81 14.70
N GLY A 145 8.14 -3.87 13.77
CA GLY A 145 9.09 -2.78 13.80
C GLY A 145 9.19 -2.04 12.48
N LYS A 146 10.26 -1.28 12.35
CA LYS A 146 10.55 -0.47 11.17
C LYS A 146 11.93 -0.79 10.59
N PHE A 147 12.04 -0.64 9.28
CA PHE A 147 13.26 -0.53 8.52
C PHE A 147 13.36 0.88 7.97
N LEU A 148 14.53 1.50 8.10
CA LEU A 148 14.85 2.75 7.42
C LEU A 148 16.12 2.52 6.59
N GLY A 149 15.97 2.57 5.28
CA GLY A 149 17.07 2.47 4.33
C GLY A 149 17.90 3.74 4.26
N GLY A 150 19.17 3.63 3.91
CA GLY A 150 20.07 4.76 3.71
C GLY A 150 19.65 5.68 2.54
N ASP A 151 18.82 5.17 1.63
CA ASP A 151 18.21 5.88 0.50
C ASP A 151 16.90 6.61 0.86
N GLY A 152 16.38 6.42 2.08
CA GLY A 152 15.13 7.00 2.56
C GLY A 152 13.91 6.07 2.44
N LEU A 153 14.07 4.82 1.97
CA LEU A 153 13.00 3.82 2.02
C LEU A 153 12.60 3.58 3.49
N LEU A 154 11.32 3.77 3.80
CA LEU A 154 10.77 3.48 5.12
C LEU A 154 9.74 2.36 5.02
N MET A 155 9.92 1.32 5.80
CA MET A 155 8.94 0.24 5.97
C MET A 155 8.64 0.04 7.45
N SER A 156 7.37 -0.16 7.81
CA SER A 156 6.98 -0.38 9.21
C SER A 156 5.77 -1.30 9.30
N GLY A 157 5.77 -2.21 10.27
CA GLY A 157 4.68 -3.15 10.44
C GLY A 157 5.10 -4.51 10.99
N LYS A 158 4.42 -5.56 10.54
CA LYS A 158 4.71 -6.96 10.88
C LYS A 158 5.64 -7.59 9.85
N TRP A 159 6.60 -8.36 10.33
CA TRP A 159 7.64 -8.97 9.52
C TRP A 159 7.60 -10.49 9.59
N LYS A 160 7.84 -11.14 8.48
CA LYS A 160 8.02 -12.58 8.34
C LYS A 160 9.39 -12.84 7.69
N GLY A 161 10.38 -13.17 8.51
CA GLY A 161 11.78 -13.07 8.07
C GLY A 161 12.14 -11.63 7.75
N ASP A 162 12.72 -11.39 6.58
CA ASP A 162 13.12 -10.06 6.11
C ASP A 162 12.07 -9.39 5.23
N VAL A 163 10.86 -9.97 5.13
CA VAL A 163 9.77 -9.43 4.30
C VAL A 163 8.71 -8.79 5.20
N LEU A 164 8.34 -7.54 4.88
CA LEU A 164 7.17 -6.90 5.46
C LEU A 164 5.91 -7.65 5.00
N SER A 165 5.14 -8.23 5.94
CA SER A 165 3.94 -9.00 5.61
C SER A 165 2.66 -8.17 5.68
N GLU A 166 2.63 -7.18 6.55
CA GLU A 166 1.52 -6.25 6.75
C GLU A 166 2.07 -4.95 7.32
N GLY A 167 1.72 -3.81 6.72
CA GLY A 167 2.23 -2.55 7.23
C GLY A 167 2.22 -1.42 6.21
N ARG A 168 3.12 -0.49 6.42
CA ARG A 168 3.31 0.73 5.65
C ARG A 168 4.69 0.73 4.99
N LEU A 169 4.73 1.08 3.71
CA LEU A 169 5.95 1.34 2.95
C LEU A 169 5.87 2.76 2.38
N VAL A 170 6.91 3.55 2.57
CA VAL A 170 7.09 4.83 1.89
C VAL A 170 8.37 4.75 1.08
N ASP A 171 8.24 4.96 -0.22
CA ASP A 171 9.40 4.95 -1.10
C ASP A 171 10.19 6.29 -1.03
N PRO A 172 11.43 6.34 -1.51
CA PRO A 172 12.22 7.56 -1.51
C PRO A 172 11.63 8.72 -2.34
N PHE A 173 10.65 8.45 -3.20
CA PHE A 173 10.00 9.43 -4.06
C PHE A 173 8.71 9.99 -3.46
N GLY A 174 8.27 9.45 -2.31
CA GLY A 174 7.11 9.91 -1.56
C GLY A 174 5.82 9.15 -1.84
N SER A 175 5.86 8.05 -2.61
CA SER A 175 4.69 7.17 -2.72
C SER A 175 4.55 6.35 -1.43
N GLU A 176 3.31 6.14 -1.01
CA GLU A 176 2.99 5.42 0.22
C GLU A 176 2.05 4.25 -0.07
N PHE A 177 2.44 3.05 0.30
CA PHE A 177 1.58 1.88 0.33
C PHE A 177 1.29 1.46 1.77
N VAL A 178 0.01 1.20 2.06
CA VAL A 178 -0.44 0.62 3.34
C VAL A 178 -1.29 -0.61 3.05
N GLY A 179 -0.87 -1.76 3.54
CA GLY A 179 -1.61 -2.99 3.26
C GLY A 179 -0.87 -4.28 3.59
N ILE A 180 -1.20 -5.30 2.84
CA ILE A 180 -0.66 -6.66 2.93
C ILE A 180 0.30 -6.88 1.77
N PHE A 181 1.41 -7.54 2.05
CA PHE A 181 2.45 -7.89 1.09
C PHE A 181 2.47 -9.40 0.84
N ASN A 182 2.84 -9.79 -0.36
CA ASN A 182 3.15 -11.18 -0.71
C ASN A 182 4.48 -11.63 -0.09
N GLU A 183 4.78 -12.92 -0.15
CA GLU A 183 6.03 -13.48 0.37
C GLU A 183 7.28 -12.99 -0.40
N ASP A 184 7.12 -12.49 -1.61
CA ASP A 184 8.19 -11.85 -2.41
C ASP A 184 8.35 -10.35 -2.15
N GLY A 185 7.55 -9.76 -1.23
CA GLY A 185 7.54 -8.34 -0.90
C GLY A 185 6.72 -7.47 -1.84
N SER A 186 6.09 -8.03 -2.86
CA SER A 186 5.16 -7.29 -3.73
C SER A 186 3.84 -6.98 -3.02
N TYR A 187 3.11 -5.96 -3.48
CA TYR A 187 1.80 -5.62 -2.94
C TYR A 187 0.77 -6.69 -3.26
N PHE A 188 -0.05 -7.06 -2.28
CA PHE A 188 -1.18 -7.98 -2.45
C PHE A 188 -2.52 -7.24 -2.43
N GLN A 189 -2.78 -6.50 -1.36
CA GLN A 189 -4.02 -5.74 -1.18
C GLN A 189 -3.78 -4.56 -0.24
N GLY A 190 -4.31 -3.38 -0.58
CA GLY A 190 -4.12 -2.21 0.25
C GLY A 190 -4.50 -0.90 -0.41
N SER A 191 -3.95 0.18 0.12
CA SER A 191 -4.07 1.54 -0.39
C SER A 191 -2.69 2.03 -0.84
N LEU A 192 -2.63 2.58 -2.04
CA LEU A 192 -1.44 3.24 -2.59
C LEU A 192 -1.76 4.71 -2.84
N LEU A 193 -0.99 5.59 -2.23
CA LEU A 193 -0.91 7.01 -2.58
C LEU A 193 0.37 7.20 -3.41
N SER A 194 0.23 7.56 -4.67
CA SER A 194 1.39 7.84 -5.52
C SER A 194 1.99 9.21 -5.22
N ALA A 195 3.25 9.42 -5.60
CA ALA A 195 3.90 10.72 -5.49
C ALA A 195 3.22 11.81 -6.36
N SER A 196 2.46 11.43 -7.39
CA SER A 196 1.64 12.34 -8.22
C SER A 196 0.34 12.77 -7.53
N GLY A 197 -0.06 12.10 -6.44
CA GLY A 197 -1.28 12.38 -5.70
C GLY A 197 -2.46 11.45 -6.05
N ASP A 198 -2.27 10.48 -6.94
CA ASP A 198 -3.29 9.49 -7.23
C ASP A 198 -3.45 8.53 -6.06
N GLN A 199 -4.68 8.16 -5.74
CA GLN A 199 -5.00 7.23 -4.67
C GLN A 199 -5.69 5.98 -5.25
N TYR A 200 -5.15 4.82 -4.97
CA TYR A 200 -5.78 3.54 -5.32
C TYR A 200 -6.04 2.70 -4.09
N VAL A 201 -7.21 2.07 -4.03
CA VAL A 201 -7.56 1.09 -3.01
C VAL A 201 -8.07 -0.16 -3.70
N GLY A 202 -7.42 -1.29 -3.47
CA GLY A 202 -7.81 -2.53 -4.13
C GLY A 202 -6.76 -3.63 -4.05
N GLY A 203 -6.91 -4.61 -4.94
CA GLY A 203 -5.96 -5.70 -5.11
C GLY A 203 -4.80 -5.34 -6.03
N PHE A 204 -3.69 -6.06 -5.87
CA PHE A 204 -2.49 -5.91 -6.68
C PHE A 204 -1.99 -7.27 -7.15
N GLN A 205 -1.39 -7.29 -8.32
CA GLN A 205 -0.61 -8.41 -8.84
C GLN A 205 0.67 -7.85 -9.47
N GLN A 206 1.84 -8.34 -9.02
CA GLN A 206 3.14 -7.83 -9.47
C GLN A 206 3.25 -6.29 -9.39
N ASN A 207 2.77 -5.72 -8.29
CA ASN A 207 2.70 -4.27 -8.01
C ASN A 207 1.85 -3.44 -9.00
N LYS A 208 1.00 -4.08 -9.80
CA LYS A 208 0.03 -3.43 -10.68
C LYS A 208 -1.37 -3.59 -10.11
N TYR A 209 -2.25 -2.62 -10.34
CA TYR A 209 -3.67 -2.72 -9.98
C TYR A 209 -4.28 -3.97 -10.60
N HIS A 210 -4.98 -4.77 -9.81
CA HIS A 210 -5.56 -6.02 -10.27
C HIS A 210 -6.84 -6.37 -9.50
N GLY A 211 -7.80 -7.03 -10.18
CA GLY A 211 -9.09 -7.33 -9.59
C GLY A 211 -9.96 -6.08 -9.40
N HIS A 212 -10.83 -6.09 -8.40
CA HIS A 212 -11.71 -4.95 -8.13
C HIS A 212 -11.00 -3.89 -7.29
N GLY A 213 -11.14 -2.60 -7.67
CA GLY A 213 -10.53 -1.48 -6.95
C GLY A 213 -11.17 -0.14 -7.27
N SER A 214 -10.73 0.89 -6.56
CA SER A 214 -11.10 2.28 -6.78
C SER A 214 -9.84 3.12 -6.95
N LEU A 215 -9.76 3.89 -8.02
CA LEU A 215 -8.69 4.81 -8.33
C LEU A 215 -9.27 6.23 -8.36
N GLN A 216 -8.73 7.10 -7.53
CA GLN A 216 -8.97 8.53 -7.58
C GLN A 216 -7.70 9.21 -8.09
N ALA A 217 -7.77 9.80 -9.27
CA ALA A 217 -6.66 10.56 -9.84
C ALA A 217 -6.56 11.96 -9.21
N ALA A 218 -5.39 12.55 -9.29
CA ALA A 218 -5.12 13.89 -8.74
C ALA A 218 -5.94 15.01 -9.42
N ASP A 219 -6.42 14.78 -10.62
CA ASP A 219 -7.30 15.71 -11.36
C ASP A 219 -8.77 15.67 -10.92
N GLY A 220 -9.12 14.76 -9.99
CA GLY A 220 -10.47 14.55 -9.48
C GLY A 220 -11.26 13.45 -10.18
N THR A 221 -10.73 12.85 -11.23
CA THR A 221 -11.33 11.67 -11.89
C THR A 221 -11.38 10.48 -10.93
N VAL A 222 -12.51 9.77 -10.87
CA VAL A 222 -12.67 8.57 -10.04
C VAL A 222 -13.13 7.40 -10.87
N TYR A 223 -12.40 6.29 -10.83
CA TYR A 223 -12.84 5.03 -11.40
C TYR A 223 -13.04 3.99 -10.30
N THR A 224 -14.15 3.27 -10.35
CA THR A 224 -14.41 2.10 -9.49
C THR A 224 -14.86 0.95 -10.35
N GLY A 225 -14.11 -0.15 -10.34
CA GLY A 225 -14.37 -1.29 -11.21
C GLY A 225 -13.22 -2.28 -11.21
N ASN A 226 -13.17 -3.08 -12.28
CA ASN A 226 -12.14 -4.10 -12.43
C ASN A 226 -10.87 -3.55 -13.10
N PHE A 227 -9.74 -4.09 -12.67
CA PHE A 227 -8.41 -3.84 -13.24
C PHE A 227 -7.76 -5.16 -13.65
N THR A 228 -7.01 -5.13 -14.72
CA THR A 228 -6.14 -6.22 -15.16
C THR A 228 -4.81 -5.63 -15.58
N ASP A 229 -3.71 -6.07 -14.95
CA ASP A 229 -2.33 -5.62 -15.23
C ASP A 229 -2.13 -4.08 -15.19
N GLY A 230 -2.89 -3.42 -14.31
CA GLY A 230 -2.81 -1.98 -14.09
C GLY A 230 -3.78 -1.14 -14.90
N VAL A 231 -4.54 -1.71 -15.84
CA VAL A 231 -5.48 -1.00 -16.69
C VAL A 231 -6.94 -1.33 -16.35
N LYS A 232 -7.85 -0.38 -16.56
CA LYS A 232 -9.29 -0.56 -16.40
C LYS A 232 -9.79 -1.64 -17.36
N SER A 233 -10.60 -2.57 -16.86
CA SER A 233 -11.11 -3.72 -17.62
C SER A 233 -12.46 -4.17 -17.09
N GLY A 234 -13.27 -4.90 -17.94
CA GLY A 234 -14.56 -5.41 -17.51
C GLY A 234 -15.52 -4.31 -17.05
N GLN A 235 -16.37 -4.61 -16.09
CA GLN A 235 -17.36 -3.67 -15.56
C GLN A 235 -16.75 -2.61 -14.65
N GLY A 236 -17.18 -1.35 -14.81
CA GLY A 236 -16.78 -0.25 -13.97
C GLY A 236 -17.63 1.02 -14.13
N VAL A 237 -17.39 1.97 -13.23
CA VAL A 237 -17.98 3.31 -13.25
C VAL A 237 -16.84 4.30 -13.22
N LEU A 238 -16.86 5.24 -14.15
CA LEU A 238 -15.93 6.36 -14.26
C LEU A 238 -16.69 7.66 -14.02
N LEU A 239 -16.28 8.42 -13.04
CA LEU A 239 -16.68 9.82 -12.85
C LEU A 239 -15.53 10.70 -13.30
N GLU A 240 -15.71 11.47 -14.35
CA GLU A 240 -14.72 12.41 -14.85
C GLU A 240 -14.73 13.72 -14.06
N ALA A 241 -13.65 14.50 -14.16
CA ALA A 241 -13.49 15.74 -13.42
C ALA A 241 -14.54 16.81 -13.76
N ASP A 242 -15.13 16.76 -14.95
CA ASP A 242 -16.21 17.64 -15.38
C ASP A 242 -17.60 17.21 -14.86
N GLY A 243 -17.68 16.07 -14.19
CA GLY A 243 -18.90 15.49 -13.64
C GLY A 243 -19.61 14.50 -14.56
N THR A 244 -19.07 14.20 -15.75
CA THR A 244 -19.57 13.14 -16.64
C THR A 244 -19.39 11.78 -15.97
N ILE A 245 -20.43 10.94 -16.03
CA ILE A 245 -20.40 9.59 -15.47
C ILE A 245 -20.58 8.58 -16.60
N TYR A 246 -19.60 7.68 -16.73
CA TYR A 246 -19.74 6.49 -17.56
C TYR A 246 -19.91 5.25 -16.68
N SER A 247 -20.84 4.38 -17.04
CA SER A 247 -21.05 3.09 -16.37
C SER A 247 -21.19 2.00 -17.43
N GLY A 248 -20.28 1.04 -17.45
CA GLY A 248 -20.28 0.00 -18.48
C GLY A 248 -19.00 -0.82 -18.52
N ASN A 249 -18.76 -1.40 -19.70
CA ASN A 249 -17.58 -2.21 -19.94
C ASN A 249 -16.36 -1.36 -20.34
N PHE A 250 -15.20 -1.78 -19.89
CA PHE A 250 -13.89 -1.22 -20.20
C PHE A 250 -12.95 -2.26 -20.81
N SER A 251 -12.12 -1.83 -21.71
CA SER A 251 -10.98 -2.58 -22.24
C SER A 251 -9.82 -1.64 -22.46
N SER A 252 -8.65 -1.96 -21.88
CA SER A 252 -7.43 -1.14 -22.02
C SER A 252 -7.66 0.34 -21.67
N ASP A 253 -8.25 0.60 -20.51
CA ASP A 253 -8.61 1.91 -19.96
C ASP A 253 -9.78 2.65 -20.64
N LEU A 254 -10.29 2.16 -21.76
CA LEU A 254 -11.30 2.83 -22.57
C LEU A 254 -12.69 2.14 -22.45
N PRO A 255 -13.80 2.90 -22.48
CA PRO A 255 -15.14 2.37 -22.72
C PRO A 255 -15.16 1.43 -23.92
N ASN A 256 -15.67 0.19 -23.74
CA ASN A 256 -15.70 -0.81 -24.80
C ASN A 256 -16.80 -1.85 -24.53
N GLY A 257 -17.77 -1.99 -25.43
CA GLY A 257 -18.96 -2.83 -25.25
C GLY A 257 -20.16 -2.02 -24.81
N ALA A 258 -21.08 -2.62 -24.05
CA ALA A 258 -22.28 -1.90 -23.60
C ALA A 258 -21.98 -0.96 -22.45
N GLY A 259 -22.57 0.23 -22.49
CA GLY A 259 -22.41 1.23 -21.43
C GLY A 259 -23.37 2.40 -21.53
N THR A 260 -23.49 3.14 -20.43
CA THR A 260 -24.26 4.40 -20.34
C THR A 260 -23.31 5.55 -19.97
N GLN A 261 -23.59 6.70 -20.51
CA GLN A 261 -22.93 7.96 -20.15
C GLN A 261 -24.00 8.98 -19.79
N ASP A 262 -23.85 9.61 -18.64
CA ASP A 262 -24.69 10.73 -18.18
C ASP A 262 -23.80 11.96 -18.03
N ASP A 263 -24.12 13.07 -18.70
CA ASP A 263 -23.39 14.31 -18.53
C ASP A 263 -24.10 15.29 -17.58
N PRO A 264 -23.41 16.31 -17.03
CA PRO A 264 -24.01 17.26 -16.09
C PRO A 264 -25.13 18.12 -16.67
N SER A 265 -25.24 18.23 -18.00
CA SER A 265 -26.33 18.98 -18.65
C SER A 265 -27.66 18.26 -18.60
N GLY A 266 -27.62 16.96 -18.28
CA GLY A 266 -28.77 16.05 -18.24
C GLY A 266 -28.96 15.23 -19.52
N VAL A 267 -28.04 15.33 -20.48
CA VAL A 267 -28.00 14.47 -21.65
C VAL A 267 -27.43 13.11 -21.23
N SER A 268 -28.07 12.03 -21.68
CA SER A 268 -27.53 10.69 -21.47
C SER A 268 -27.44 9.91 -22.78
N TYR A 269 -26.47 8.99 -22.82
CA TYR A 269 -26.35 8.00 -23.89
C TYR A 269 -26.37 6.60 -23.30
N SER A 270 -27.06 5.70 -23.93
CA SER A 270 -27.07 4.27 -23.61
C SER A 270 -26.89 3.47 -24.88
N GLY A 271 -25.86 2.69 -25.01
CA GLY A 271 -25.57 1.96 -26.23
C GLY A 271 -24.22 1.26 -26.22
N SER A 272 -23.75 0.96 -27.44
CA SER A 272 -22.47 0.30 -27.68
C SER A 272 -21.32 1.32 -27.78
N TRP A 273 -20.16 0.88 -27.34
CA TRP A 273 -18.92 1.65 -27.31
C TRP A 273 -17.78 0.84 -27.92
N GLU A 274 -16.89 1.49 -28.62
CA GLU A 274 -15.66 0.91 -29.12
C GLU A 274 -14.52 1.92 -28.99
N LEU A 275 -13.42 1.52 -28.32
CA LEU A 275 -12.23 2.37 -28.11
C LEU A 275 -12.54 3.77 -27.56
N GLY A 276 -13.53 3.87 -26.66
CA GLY A 276 -13.91 5.12 -26.00
C GLY A 276 -14.93 5.98 -26.76
N VAL A 277 -15.37 5.55 -27.93
CA VAL A 277 -16.37 6.28 -28.74
C VAL A 277 -17.66 5.51 -28.88
N ARG A 278 -18.78 6.23 -29.07
CA ARG A 278 -20.08 5.62 -29.34
C ARG A 278 -20.02 4.91 -30.69
N GLN A 279 -20.41 3.64 -30.71
CA GLN A 279 -20.35 2.79 -31.89
C GLN A 279 -21.52 1.80 -31.91
N GLY A 280 -22.13 1.55 -33.08
CA GLY A 280 -23.29 0.64 -33.19
C GLY A 280 -24.57 1.25 -32.66
N ASN A 281 -25.49 0.40 -32.18
CA ASN A 281 -26.82 0.87 -31.74
C ASN A 281 -26.75 1.59 -30.37
N GLY A 282 -27.55 2.67 -30.29
CA GLY A 282 -27.66 3.44 -29.08
C GLY A 282 -28.82 4.41 -29.03
N VAL A 283 -29.06 4.98 -27.87
CA VAL A 283 -30.10 5.97 -27.59
C VAL A 283 -29.46 7.16 -26.90
N ILE A 284 -29.73 8.37 -27.37
CA ILE A 284 -29.50 9.62 -26.65
C ILE A 284 -30.83 10.10 -26.08
N ASP A 285 -30.88 10.42 -24.79
CA ASP A 285 -31.92 11.22 -24.15
C ASP A 285 -31.32 12.62 -23.87
N PHE A 286 -31.96 13.65 -24.43
CA PHE A 286 -31.47 15.03 -24.30
C PHE A 286 -31.94 15.71 -23.01
N GLY A 287 -32.73 15.02 -22.17
CA GLY A 287 -33.21 15.54 -20.89
C GLY A 287 -34.29 16.59 -20.95
N ASP A 288 -34.65 17.07 -22.15
CA ASP A 288 -35.72 18.03 -22.42
C ASP A 288 -37.03 17.35 -22.89
N GLY A 289 -37.04 16.02 -22.96
CA GLY A 289 -38.13 15.19 -23.44
C GLY A 289 -37.94 14.72 -24.88
N SER A 290 -36.91 15.20 -25.56
CA SER A 290 -36.53 14.69 -26.88
C SER A 290 -35.51 13.55 -26.76
N SER A 291 -35.44 12.68 -27.76
CA SER A 291 -34.50 11.57 -27.81
C SER A 291 -34.11 11.20 -29.24
N TYR A 292 -32.98 10.52 -29.37
CA TYR A 292 -32.54 9.90 -30.61
C TYR A 292 -32.31 8.41 -30.38
N THR A 293 -32.78 7.58 -31.29
CA THR A 293 -32.51 6.14 -31.31
C THR A 293 -32.00 5.74 -32.68
N GLY A 294 -30.78 5.19 -32.73
CA GLY A 294 -30.19 4.86 -34.02
C GLY A 294 -28.81 4.21 -33.94
N PHE A 295 -28.14 4.26 -35.08
CA PHE A 295 -26.82 3.70 -35.26
C PHE A 295 -25.74 4.82 -35.20
N PHE A 296 -24.67 4.52 -34.51
CA PHE A 296 -23.54 5.44 -34.31
C PHE A 296 -22.26 4.88 -34.97
N GLU A 297 -21.49 5.75 -35.56
CA GLU A 297 -20.18 5.46 -36.10
C GLU A 297 -19.21 6.59 -35.74
N ASN A 298 -18.06 6.26 -35.16
CA ASN A 298 -17.04 7.22 -34.70
C ASN A 298 -17.61 8.34 -33.82
N GLY A 299 -18.61 8.03 -32.99
CA GLY A 299 -19.24 8.98 -32.06
C GLY A 299 -20.41 9.77 -32.67
N LEU A 300 -20.63 9.76 -33.98
CA LEU A 300 -21.68 10.46 -34.66
C LEU A 300 -22.90 9.53 -34.90
N ALA A 301 -24.11 10.09 -34.80
CA ALA A 301 -25.36 9.45 -35.18
C ALA A 301 -25.50 9.48 -36.70
N ILE A 302 -25.47 8.32 -37.37
CA ILE A 302 -25.44 8.26 -38.84
C ILE A 302 -26.75 7.79 -39.46
N GLU A 303 -27.59 7.07 -38.71
CA GLU A 303 -28.91 6.60 -39.15
C GLU A 303 -29.80 6.36 -37.96
N GLY A 304 -31.02 6.91 -37.92
CA GLY A 304 -31.95 6.66 -36.84
C GLY A 304 -33.16 7.59 -36.82
N GLN A 305 -33.83 7.60 -35.69
CA GLN A 305 -35.07 8.36 -35.47
C GLN A 305 -34.86 9.37 -34.35
N TYR A 306 -35.19 10.61 -34.61
CA TYR A 306 -35.28 11.68 -33.64
C TYR A 306 -36.73 11.87 -33.21
N ASP A 307 -37.02 11.67 -31.93
CA ASP A 307 -38.29 12.00 -31.30
C ASP A 307 -38.19 13.37 -30.65
N TRP A 308 -38.99 14.35 -31.10
CA TRP A 308 -38.96 15.71 -30.63
C TRP A 308 -39.66 15.91 -29.28
N GLY A 309 -40.24 14.86 -28.69
CA GLY A 309 -40.98 14.95 -27.42
C GLY A 309 -42.34 15.62 -27.51
N ASP A 310 -42.73 16.12 -28.66
CA ASP A 310 -44.04 16.74 -28.97
C ASP A 310 -44.92 15.86 -29.83
N GLY A 311 -44.51 14.61 -30.09
CA GLY A 311 -45.18 13.63 -30.92
C GLY A 311 -44.68 13.60 -32.36
N ARG A 312 -43.74 14.45 -32.75
CA ARG A 312 -43.07 14.37 -34.05
C ARG A 312 -41.91 13.39 -33.96
N ILE A 313 -41.79 12.56 -35.00
CA ILE A 313 -40.62 11.67 -35.19
C ILE A 313 -40.11 11.91 -36.60
N THR A 314 -38.78 12.19 -36.71
CA THR A 314 -38.11 12.35 -37.99
C THR A 314 -37.01 11.32 -38.16
N ASN A 315 -36.72 10.91 -39.40
CA ASN A 315 -35.46 10.20 -39.66
C ASN A 315 -34.35 11.24 -39.71
N SER A 316 -33.35 11.10 -38.88
CA SER A 316 -32.33 12.12 -38.71
C SER A 316 -30.95 11.49 -38.53
N PHE A 317 -29.94 12.25 -38.88
CA PHE A 317 -28.53 11.90 -38.69
C PHE A 317 -27.72 13.15 -38.29
N GLN A 318 -26.50 12.97 -37.89
CA GLN A 318 -25.55 14.10 -37.68
C GLN A 318 -24.61 14.23 -38.87
N ASP A 319 -24.41 15.47 -39.33
CA ASP A 319 -23.40 15.78 -40.33
C ASP A 319 -21.98 15.66 -39.73
N GLU A 320 -20.93 15.83 -40.54
CA GLU A 320 -19.52 15.77 -40.11
C GLU A 320 -19.16 16.81 -39.01
N LEU A 321 -20.01 17.83 -38.84
CA LEU A 321 -19.84 18.86 -37.79
C LEU A 321 -20.67 18.54 -36.54
N GLY A 322 -21.45 17.42 -36.56
CA GLY A 322 -22.31 17.01 -35.44
C GLY A 322 -23.67 17.73 -35.43
N ASN A 323 -24.05 18.47 -36.47
CA ASN A 323 -25.38 19.11 -36.55
C ASN A 323 -26.44 18.08 -36.97
N TRP A 324 -27.62 18.16 -36.35
CA TRP A 324 -28.74 17.30 -36.72
C TRP A 324 -29.33 17.71 -38.05
N VAL A 325 -29.54 16.72 -38.93
CA VAL A 325 -30.11 16.88 -40.28
C VAL A 325 -31.22 15.86 -40.44
N ASP A 326 -32.39 16.34 -40.81
CA ASP A 326 -33.51 15.46 -41.17
C ASP A 326 -33.28 14.87 -42.57
N SER A 327 -33.38 13.56 -42.69
CA SER A 327 -33.38 12.89 -44.00
C SER A 327 -34.79 12.99 -44.62
N GLU A 328 -34.87 13.40 -45.88
CA GLU A 328 -36.11 13.48 -46.65
C GLU A 328 -36.80 12.13 -46.79
#